data_cf053c7b553d6c79664bbf6a25c35577
#
_entry.id   cf053c7b553d6c79664bbf6a25c35577
#
_cell.length_a   1.000
_cell.length_b   1.000
_cell.length_c   1.000
_cell.angle_alpha   90.00
_cell.angle_beta   90.00
_cell.angle_gamma   90.00
#
_symmetry.space_group_name_H-M   'P 1'
#
loop_
_entity.id
_entity.type
_entity.pdbx_description
1 polymer ?
#
loop_
_entity_poly.entity_id
_entity_poly.type
_entity_poly.pdbx_seq_one_letter_code
_entity_poly.pdbx_strand_id
1 'polypeptide(L)'
;CGDTWGSCHGSCTHVWNYAQAIPHLFPAMERTLRESEFFISQNKEGHQMFRTNIPIRAAKHDFHAAADGQLGGIIKIYRDWRISGNTDWLRMMYPHVKQSLDYCINTWDPRRVGALEEPHHNTYDIEFWGADGMCTSFYAGALHSFIKLGQALNEDVSQYESLLAKSKDYM
;
A
#
# COMPACT_ATOMS: atom_id res chain seq x y z
N CYS A 1 -17.21 10.65 3.39
CA CYS A 1 -18.18 9.99 2.54
C CYS A 1 -19.54 9.98 3.24
N GLY A 2 -20.61 10.41 2.60
CA GLY A 2 -21.96 10.51 3.16
C GLY A 2 -22.11 11.63 4.17
N ASP A 3 -23.32 11.98 4.50
CA ASP A 3 -23.65 13.19 5.27
C ASP A 3 -23.77 12.94 6.76
N THR A 4 -24.53 11.98 7.20
CA THR A 4 -24.75 11.77 8.64
C THR A 4 -23.84 10.68 9.21
N TRP A 5 -23.68 9.58 8.49
CA TRP A 5 -22.93 8.41 8.95
C TRP A 5 -21.72 8.09 8.09
N GLY A 6 -21.56 8.79 6.97
CA GLY A 6 -20.62 8.43 5.94
C GLY A 6 -21.06 7.19 5.16
N SER A 7 -20.48 7.00 3.98
CA SER A 7 -20.69 5.77 3.21
C SER A 7 -19.92 4.58 3.77
N CYS A 8 -18.91 4.83 4.60
CA CYS A 8 -18.15 3.80 5.32
C CYS A 8 -17.61 4.37 6.63
N HIS A 9 -17.46 3.52 7.64
CA HIS A 9 -16.79 3.92 8.86
C HIS A 9 -15.26 3.99 8.62
N GLY A 10 -14.59 4.86 9.36
CA GLY A 10 -13.15 4.98 9.29
C GLY A 10 -12.65 5.62 7.99
N SER A 11 -11.44 5.28 7.63
CA SER A 11 -10.69 5.85 6.51
C SER A 11 -10.32 4.76 5.52
N CYS A 12 -10.97 4.74 4.35
CA CYS A 12 -10.69 3.77 3.29
C CYS A 12 -9.28 4.01 2.71
N THR A 13 -8.44 2.98 2.67
CA THR A 13 -7.06 3.07 2.22
C THR A 13 -6.93 3.53 0.76
N HIS A 14 -7.81 3.05 -0.12
CA HIS A 14 -7.84 3.43 -1.54
C HIS A 14 -8.29 4.88 -1.76
N VAL A 15 -9.17 5.43 -0.91
CA VAL A 15 -9.61 6.83 -1.01
C VAL A 15 -8.46 7.80 -0.76
N TRP A 16 -7.51 7.44 0.11
CA TRP A 16 -6.32 8.25 0.34
C TRP A 16 -5.35 8.31 -0.85
N ASN A 17 -5.52 7.47 -1.86
CA ASN A 17 -4.77 7.60 -3.11
C ASN A 17 -5.13 8.89 -3.86
N TYR A 18 -6.33 9.43 -3.64
CA TYR A 18 -6.81 10.67 -4.26
C TYR A 18 -6.46 11.93 -3.45
N ALA A 19 -6.14 11.78 -2.17
CA ALA A 19 -5.85 12.90 -1.25
C ALA A 19 -4.42 13.39 -1.43
N GLN A 20 -4.15 14.20 -2.46
CA GLN A 20 -2.81 14.66 -2.82
C GLN A 20 -2.40 15.99 -2.16
N ALA A 21 -3.31 16.74 -1.56
CA ALA A 21 -3.00 18.03 -0.96
C ALA A 21 -2.27 17.92 0.39
N ILE A 22 -2.72 17.01 1.25
CA ILE A 22 -2.22 16.86 2.63
C ILE A 22 -0.70 16.61 2.70
N PRO A 23 -0.11 15.71 1.92
CA PRO A 23 1.34 15.45 2.01
C PRO A 23 2.20 16.67 1.66
N HIS A 24 1.71 17.57 0.84
CA HIS A 24 2.42 18.78 0.45
C HIS A 24 2.19 19.93 1.42
N LEU A 25 0.98 20.08 1.96
CA LEU A 25 0.63 21.17 2.89
C LEU A 25 0.98 20.83 4.35
N PHE A 26 0.82 19.57 4.74
CA PHE A 26 0.98 19.10 6.13
C PHE A 26 1.74 17.77 6.18
N PRO A 27 3.00 17.72 5.73
CA PRO A 27 3.74 16.46 5.56
C PRO A 27 3.93 15.68 6.89
N ALA A 28 4.02 16.38 8.01
CA ALA A 28 4.10 15.71 9.31
C ALA A 28 2.80 14.97 9.66
N MET A 29 1.66 15.60 9.38
CA MET A 29 0.34 14.98 9.58
C MET A 29 0.15 13.77 8.66
N GLU A 30 0.52 13.87 7.39
CA GLU A 30 0.42 12.75 6.44
C GLU A 30 1.22 11.54 6.93
N ARG A 31 2.43 11.74 7.47
CA ARG A 31 3.21 10.63 8.03
C ARG A 31 2.52 9.92 9.19
N THR A 32 1.79 10.63 10.05
CA THR A 32 1.02 9.97 11.13
C THR A 32 -0.10 9.09 10.60
N LEU A 33 -0.69 9.42 9.44
CA LEU A 33 -1.65 8.55 8.76
C LEU A 33 -0.97 7.26 8.27
N ARG A 34 0.22 7.38 7.68
CA ARG A 34 1.02 6.21 7.26
C ARG A 34 1.41 5.32 8.44
N GLU A 35 1.83 5.93 9.54
CA GLU A 35 2.14 5.20 10.77
C GLU A 35 0.91 4.44 11.28
N SER A 36 -0.27 5.06 11.26
CA SER A 36 -1.52 4.39 11.66
C SER A 36 -1.87 3.21 10.76
N GLU A 37 -1.66 3.34 9.44
CA GLU A 37 -1.91 2.25 8.49
C GLU A 37 -0.95 1.07 8.71
N PHE A 38 0.34 1.33 8.84
CA PHE A 38 1.36 0.28 8.85
C PHE A 38 1.61 -0.32 10.25
N PHE A 39 1.38 0.43 11.35
CA PHE A 39 1.62 -0.07 12.70
C PHE A 39 0.37 -0.56 13.41
N ILE A 40 -0.81 -0.02 13.06
CA ILE A 40 -2.05 -0.30 13.78
C ILE A 40 -3.03 -1.10 12.92
N SER A 41 -3.14 -0.75 11.64
CA SER A 41 -4.09 -1.38 10.71
C SER A 41 -3.49 -2.54 9.92
N GLN A 42 -2.20 -2.83 10.08
CA GLN A 42 -1.51 -3.97 9.48
C GLN A 42 -1.31 -5.07 10.51
N ASN A 43 -1.50 -6.33 10.12
CA ASN A 43 -1.18 -7.48 10.95
C ASN A 43 0.26 -8.01 10.70
N LYS A 44 0.63 -9.07 11.40
CA LYS A 44 1.98 -9.66 11.31
C LYS A 44 2.27 -10.32 9.96
N GLU A 45 1.24 -10.71 9.22
CA GLU A 45 1.32 -11.29 7.90
C GLU A 45 1.44 -10.21 6.80
N GLY A 46 1.27 -8.93 7.14
CA GLY A 46 1.32 -7.80 6.23
C GLY A 46 -0.02 -7.40 5.62
N HIS A 47 -1.12 -8.08 6.01
CA HIS A 47 -2.47 -7.70 5.58
C HIS A 47 -2.86 -6.37 6.21
N GLN A 48 -3.26 -5.39 5.41
CA GLN A 48 -3.83 -4.13 5.89
C GLN A 48 -5.35 -4.16 5.84
N MET A 49 -5.99 -3.57 6.84
CA MET A 49 -7.42 -3.37 6.80
C MET A 49 -7.83 -2.54 5.59
N PHE A 50 -8.97 -2.87 5.04
CA PHE A 50 -9.62 -2.06 4.00
C PHE A 50 -9.82 -0.60 4.44
N ARG A 51 -10.12 -0.41 5.72
CA ARG A 51 -10.34 0.89 6.36
C ARG A 51 -9.60 0.98 7.69
N THR A 52 -8.90 2.06 7.92
CA THR A 52 -8.40 2.39 9.27
C THR A 52 -9.57 2.79 10.16
N ASN A 53 -9.71 2.17 11.33
CA ASN A 53 -10.78 2.48 12.27
C ASN A 53 -10.67 3.93 12.80
N ILE A 54 -11.82 4.58 12.97
CA ILE A 54 -11.94 5.85 13.67
C ILE A 54 -12.97 5.69 14.79
N PRO A 55 -12.61 5.91 16.07
CA PRO A 55 -11.26 6.22 16.58
C PRO A 55 -10.25 5.11 16.30
N ILE A 56 -8.97 5.47 16.22
CA ILE A 56 -7.87 4.55 15.90
C ILE A 56 -7.82 3.44 16.96
N ARG A 57 -7.85 2.20 16.52
CA ARG A 57 -7.80 1.00 17.37
C ARG A 57 -7.32 -0.21 16.57
N ALA A 58 -6.87 -1.23 17.27
CA ALA A 58 -6.46 -2.48 16.66
C ALA A 58 -7.53 -3.07 15.74
N ALA A 59 -7.07 -3.66 14.67
CA ALA A 59 -7.87 -4.25 13.62
C ALA A 59 -8.25 -5.71 13.93
N LYS A 60 -9.38 -6.17 13.41
CA LYS A 60 -9.80 -7.57 13.51
C LYS A 60 -9.33 -8.43 12.34
N HIS A 61 -9.00 -7.83 11.21
CA HIS A 61 -8.57 -8.52 9.98
C HIS A 61 -9.55 -9.61 9.49
N ASP A 62 -10.83 -9.39 9.69
CA ASP A 62 -11.93 -10.26 9.27
C ASP A 62 -12.57 -9.83 7.95
N PHE A 63 -11.92 -8.92 7.23
CA PHE A 63 -12.35 -8.38 5.95
C PHE A 63 -11.18 -8.34 4.98
N HIS A 64 -11.43 -8.38 3.68
CA HIS A 64 -10.38 -8.32 2.66
C HIS A 64 -9.64 -6.97 2.65
N ALA A 65 -8.41 -6.96 2.18
CA ALA A 65 -7.69 -5.73 1.88
C ALA A 65 -8.18 -5.14 0.54
N ALA A 66 -8.02 -3.83 0.37
CA ALA A 66 -8.14 -3.19 -0.93
C ALA A 66 -6.79 -3.23 -1.62
N ALA A 67 -6.69 -3.87 -2.79
CA ALA A 67 -5.42 -4.05 -3.50
C ALA A 67 -4.80 -2.70 -3.89
N ASP A 68 -5.56 -1.84 -4.52
CA ASP A 68 -5.13 -0.47 -4.85
C ASP A 68 -4.85 0.39 -3.61
N GLY A 69 -5.56 0.16 -2.51
CA GLY A 69 -5.34 0.85 -1.25
C GLY A 69 -4.02 0.46 -0.59
N GLN A 70 -3.77 -0.83 -0.43
CA GLN A 70 -2.55 -1.34 0.21
C GLN A 70 -1.30 -1.07 -0.63
N LEU A 71 -1.35 -1.33 -1.93
CA LEU A 71 -0.26 -1.01 -2.87
C LEU A 71 -0.02 0.51 -2.94
N GLY A 72 -1.08 1.30 -2.99
CA GLY A 72 -1.01 2.76 -2.93
C GLY A 72 -0.41 3.29 -1.64
N GLY A 73 -0.62 2.59 -0.51
CA GLY A 73 0.04 2.86 0.76
C GLY A 73 1.56 2.83 0.65
N ILE A 74 2.11 1.82 -0.02
CA ILE A 74 3.54 1.68 -0.28
C ILE A 74 4.09 2.85 -1.14
N ILE A 75 3.36 3.22 -2.18
CA ILE A 75 3.71 4.38 -3.03
C ILE A 75 3.71 5.67 -2.21
N LYS A 76 2.74 5.84 -1.30
CA LYS A 76 2.65 7.01 -0.41
C LYS A 76 3.82 7.08 0.57
N ILE A 77 4.32 5.96 1.10
CA ILE A 77 5.54 5.95 1.92
C ILE A 77 6.73 6.53 1.14
N TYR A 78 6.92 6.13 -0.11
CA TYR A 78 7.98 6.66 -0.95
C TYR A 78 7.82 8.17 -1.19
N ARG A 79 6.62 8.62 -1.54
CA ARG A 79 6.28 10.05 -1.69
C ARG A 79 6.61 10.84 -0.42
N ASP A 80 6.15 10.37 0.73
CA ASP A 80 6.24 11.09 2.00
C ASP A 80 7.68 11.15 2.52
N TRP A 81 8.44 10.09 2.29
CA TRP A 81 9.89 10.11 2.53
C TRP A 81 10.59 11.11 1.59
N ARG A 82 10.27 11.12 0.30
CA ARG A 82 10.84 12.09 -0.65
C ARG A 82 10.53 13.54 -0.29
N ILE A 83 9.35 13.82 0.23
CA ILE A 83 8.95 15.17 0.67
C ILE A 83 9.70 15.57 1.96
N SER A 84 9.84 14.65 2.91
CA SER A 84 10.41 14.97 4.21
C SER A 84 11.93 14.86 4.28
N GLY A 85 12.54 14.02 3.46
CA GLY A 85 13.97 13.65 3.55
C GLY A 85 14.33 12.89 4.83
N ASN A 86 13.35 12.46 5.63
CA ASN A 86 13.58 11.84 6.93
C ASN A 86 13.91 10.34 6.79
N THR A 87 15.20 10.03 6.71
CA THR A 87 15.68 8.64 6.56
C THR A 87 15.52 7.80 7.81
N ASP A 88 15.48 8.41 9.01
CA ASP A 88 15.22 7.65 10.25
C ASP A 88 13.77 7.20 10.29
N TRP A 89 12.82 8.04 9.86
CA TRP A 89 11.44 7.63 9.65
C TRP A 89 11.33 6.50 8.62
N LEU A 90 12.08 6.58 7.52
CA LEU A 90 12.11 5.50 6.54
C LEU A 90 12.60 4.18 7.14
N ARG A 91 13.69 4.20 7.93
CA ARG A 91 14.20 2.98 8.60
C ARG A 91 13.16 2.33 9.51
N MET A 92 12.38 3.15 10.21
CA MET A 92 11.29 2.68 11.08
C MET A 92 10.16 2.04 10.26
N MET A 93 9.80 2.63 9.12
CA MET A 93 8.70 2.16 8.28
C MET A 93 9.06 0.93 7.42
N TYR A 94 10.29 0.83 6.97
CA TYR A 94 10.73 -0.11 5.93
C TYR A 94 10.38 -1.58 6.20
N PRO A 95 10.57 -2.14 7.41
CA PRO A 95 10.18 -3.53 7.70
C PRO A 95 8.68 -3.78 7.50
N HIS A 96 7.84 -2.83 7.87
CA HIS A 96 6.39 -2.95 7.71
C HIS A 96 5.96 -2.80 6.25
N VAL A 97 6.62 -1.91 5.51
CA VAL A 97 6.40 -1.75 4.06
C VAL A 97 6.78 -3.03 3.31
N LYS A 98 7.91 -3.64 3.68
CA LYS A 98 8.33 -4.94 3.13
C LYS A 98 7.28 -6.02 3.38
N GLN A 99 6.83 -6.13 4.62
CA GLN A 99 5.79 -7.08 5.02
C GLN A 99 4.49 -6.90 4.22
N SER A 100 4.07 -5.64 4.03
CA SER A 100 2.90 -5.30 3.24
C SER A 100 3.06 -5.71 1.76
N LEU A 101 4.22 -5.42 1.16
CA LEU A 101 4.48 -5.78 -0.23
C LEU A 101 4.56 -7.31 -0.41
N ASP A 102 5.24 -7.99 0.50
CA ASP A 102 5.34 -9.47 0.47
C ASP A 102 3.96 -10.12 0.59
N TYR A 103 3.08 -9.56 1.44
CA TYR A 103 1.67 -9.99 1.50
C TYR A 103 0.97 -9.82 0.14
N CYS A 104 1.08 -8.66 -0.50
CA CYS A 104 0.47 -8.40 -1.80
C CYS A 104 0.97 -9.40 -2.86
N ILE A 105 2.28 -9.64 -2.91
CA ILE A 105 2.89 -10.60 -3.84
C ILE A 105 2.36 -12.02 -3.59
N ASN A 106 2.37 -12.46 -2.34
CA ASN A 106 1.98 -13.83 -1.99
C ASN A 106 0.48 -14.09 -2.16
N THR A 107 -0.34 -13.05 -1.99
CA THR A 107 -1.80 -13.15 -2.07
C THR A 107 -2.32 -12.98 -3.49
N TRP A 108 -1.79 -12.01 -4.24
CA TRP A 108 -2.38 -11.62 -5.52
C TRP A 108 -1.52 -11.95 -6.74
N ASP A 109 -0.21 -12.20 -6.55
CA ASP A 109 0.71 -12.68 -7.60
C ASP A 109 1.57 -13.86 -7.08
N PRO A 110 0.97 -14.96 -6.57
CA PRO A 110 1.72 -16.07 -5.99
C PRO A 110 2.63 -16.75 -7.02
N ARG A 111 2.32 -16.67 -8.29
CA ARG A 111 3.13 -17.22 -9.40
C ARG A 111 4.25 -16.28 -9.84
N ARG A 112 4.30 -15.07 -9.33
CA ARG A 112 5.30 -14.02 -9.65
C ARG A 112 5.41 -13.75 -11.14
N VAL A 113 4.26 -13.55 -11.76
CA VAL A 113 4.17 -13.20 -13.19
C VAL A 113 4.27 -11.68 -13.44
N GLY A 114 4.15 -10.88 -12.40
CA GLY A 114 4.20 -9.42 -12.48
C GLY A 114 2.83 -8.75 -12.63
N ALA A 115 1.74 -9.48 -12.42
CA ALA A 115 0.38 -8.98 -12.45
C ALA A 115 -0.45 -9.56 -11.31
N LEU A 116 -1.47 -8.84 -10.86
CA LEU A 116 -2.41 -9.34 -9.87
C LEU A 116 -3.42 -10.26 -10.57
N GLU A 117 -3.26 -11.56 -10.41
CA GLU A 117 -4.11 -12.55 -11.07
C GLU A 117 -5.17 -13.17 -10.14
N GLU A 118 -4.85 -13.27 -8.84
CA GLU A 118 -5.77 -13.82 -7.87
C GLU A 118 -6.87 -12.82 -7.51
N PRO A 119 -8.03 -13.27 -6.99
CA PRO A 119 -9.15 -12.39 -6.64
C PRO A 119 -8.72 -11.25 -5.73
N HIS A 120 -9.03 -10.02 -6.11
CA HIS A 120 -8.66 -8.83 -5.36
C HIS A 120 -9.72 -7.74 -5.41
N HIS A 121 -10.03 -7.21 -4.23
CA HIS A 121 -10.97 -6.13 -4.05
C HIS A 121 -10.30 -4.77 -4.24
N ASN A 122 -11.06 -3.77 -4.69
CA ASN A 122 -10.51 -2.47 -5.07
C ASN A 122 -11.52 -1.33 -4.90
N THR A 123 -11.18 -0.12 -5.35
CA THR A 123 -11.99 1.09 -5.24
C THR A 123 -13.36 1.03 -5.92
N TYR A 124 -13.61 0.07 -6.80
CA TYR A 124 -14.93 -0.12 -7.42
C TYR A 124 -15.92 -0.90 -6.54
N ASP A 125 -15.51 -1.26 -5.33
CA ASP A 125 -16.30 -2.08 -4.39
C ASP A 125 -16.74 -3.45 -4.96
N ILE A 126 -15.94 -3.97 -5.89
CA ILE A 126 -16.09 -5.31 -6.46
C ILE A 126 -14.77 -6.07 -6.43
N GLU A 127 -14.86 -7.39 -6.46
CA GLU A 127 -13.70 -8.26 -6.58
C GLU A 127 -13.40 -8.48 -8.06
N PHE A 128 -12.17 -8.15 -8.48
CA PHE A 128 -11.67 -8.50 -9.79
C PHE A 128 -11.08 -9.91 -9.79
N TRP A 129 -11.31 -10.64 -10.85
CA TRP A 129 -10.77 -11.97 -11.11
C TRP A 129 -9.89 -11.92 -12.33
N GLY A 130 -8.62 -12.29 -12.18
CA GLY A 130 -7.63 -12.17 -13.22
C GLY A 130 -7.00 -10.78 -13.27
N ALA A 131 -5.97 -10.65 -14.07
CA ALA A 131 -5.19 -9.43 -14.16
C ALA A 131 -5.99 -8.28 -14.78
N ASP A 132 -5.87 -7.11 -14.17
CA ASP A 132 -6.42 -5.85 -14.65
C ASP A 132 -5.36 -4.75 -14.72
N GLY A 133 -5.58 -3.77 -15.58
CA GLY A 133 -4.60 -2.69 -15.80
C GLY A 133 -4.48 -1.74 -14.62
N MET A 134 -5.54 -1.52 -13.84
CA MET A 134 -5.52 -0.58 -12.71
C MET A 134 -4.68 -1.13 -11.56
N CYS A 135 -5.06 -2.28 -11.01
CA CYS A 135 -4.34 -2.85 -9.86
C CYS A 135 -2.93 -3.31 -10.22
N THR A 136 -2.71 -3.79 -11.46
CA THR A 136 -1.36 -4.10 -11.93
C THR A 136 -0.48 -2.85 -12.05
N SER A 137 -1.04 -1.69 -12.43
CA SER A 137 -0.30 -0.41 -12.42
C SER A 137 0.07 0.02 -11.00
N PHE A 138 -0.82 -0.14 -10.02
CA PHE A 138 -0.49 0.07 -8.61
C PHE A 138 0.59 -0.90 -8.12
N TYR A 139 0.56 -2.14 -8.56
CA TYR A 139 1.56 -3.14 -8.22
C TYR A 139 2.94 -2.78 -8.74
N ALA A 140 3.06 -2.42 -10.02
CA ALA A 140 4.31 -1.92 -10.60
C ALA A 140 4.82 -0.66 -9.87
N GLY A 141 3.92 0.27 -9.55
CA GLY A 141 4.23 1.47 -8.77
C GLY A 141 4.73 1.17 -7.36
N ALA A 142 4.11 0.21 -6.68
CA ALA A 142 4.52 -0.23 -5.35
C ALA A 142 5.90 -0.92 -5.37
N LEU A 143 6.13 -1.83 -6.32
CA LEU A 143 7.44 -2.46 -6.54
C LEU A 143 8.53 -1.41 -6.80
N HIS A 144 8.28 -0.47 -7.72
CA HIS A 144 9.22 0.62 -8.01
C HIS A 144 9.54 1.45 -6.76
N SER A 145 8.50 1.84 -6.02
CA SER A 145 8.65 2.64 -4.81
C SER A 145 9.46 1.90 -3.74
N PHE A 146 9.14 0.64 -3.49
CA PHE A 146 9.85 -0.20 -2.53
C PHE A 146 11.32 -0.40 -2.88
N ILE A 147 11.62 -0.65 -4.15
CA ILE A 147 13.01 -0.74 -4.64
C ILE A 147 13.78 0.55 -4.32
N LYS A 148 13.19 1.72 -4.56
CA LYS A 148 13.82 3.00 -4.25
C LYS A 148 14.04 3.21 -2.75
N LEU A 149 13.11 2.79 -1.92
CA LEU A 149 13.24 2.83 -0.45
C LEU A 149 14.38 1.91 0.02
N GLY A 150 14.43 0.68 -0.50
CA GLY A 150 15.46 -0.30 -0.14
C GLY A 150 16.86 0.14 -0.59
N GLN A 151 16.98 0.64 -1.84
CA GLN A 151 18.25 1.20 -2.34
C GLN A 151 18.76 2.34 -1.46
N ALA A 152 17.88 3.22 -0.96
CA ALA A 152 18.26 4.32 -0.06
C ALA A 152 18.75 3.83 1.31
N LEU A 153 18.38 2.63 1.72
CA LEU A 153 18.82 1.99 2.96
C LEU A 153 19.96 0.97 2.77
N ASN A 154 20.43 0.77 1.53
CA ASN A 154 21.39 -0.27 1.14
C ASN A 154 20.89 -1.71 1.40
N GLU A 155 19.59 -1.95 1.26
CA GLU A 155 18.96 -3.25 1.36
C GLU A 155 19.02 -4.01 0.02
N ASP A 156 19.04 -5.34 0.06
CA ASP A 156 18.93 -6.16 -1.15
C ASP A 156 17.48 -6.16 -1.65
N VAL A 157 17.29 -5.64 -2.86
CA VAL A 157 15.97 -5.52 -3.52
C VAL A 157 15.90 -6.31 -4.84
N SER A 158 16.88 -7.15 -5.15
CA SER A 158 17.06 -7.84 -6.43
C SER A 158 15.82 -8.65 -6.86
N GLN A 159 15.16 -9.33 -5.91
CA GLN A 159 13.94 -10.08 -6.19
C GLN A 159 12.78 -9.19 -6.66
N TYR A 160 12.67 -7.98 -6.10
CA TYR A 160 11.62 -7.03 -6.47
C TYR A 160 11.93 -6.34 -7.81
N GLU A 161 13.21 -6.12 -8.12
CA GLU A 161 13.65 -5.62 -9.42
C GLU A 161 13.30 -6.60 -10.54
N SER A 162 13.54 -7.88 -10.33
CA SER A 162 13.16 -8.95 -11.26
C SER A 162 11.65 -8.99 -11.48
N LEU A 163 10.87 -8.83 -10.41
CA LEU A 163 9.42 -8.83 -10.48
C LEU A 163 8.88 -7.57 -11.16
N LEU A 164 9.48 -6.41 -10.90
CA LEU A 164 9.13 -5.16 -11.58
C LEU A 164 9.39 -5.24 -13.09
N ALA A 165 10.48 -5.89 -13.52
CA ALA A 165 10.75 -6.11 -14.94
C ALA A 165 9.62 -6.90 -15.59
N LYS A 166 9.19 -8.02 -15.00
CA LYS A 166 8.05 -8.79 -15.47
C LYS A 166 6.76 -7.97 -15.51
N SER A 167 6.51 -7.15 -14.47
CA SER A 167 5.31 -6.31 -14.42
C SER A 167 5.26 -5.29 -15.56
N LYS A 168 6.41 -4.73 -15.93
CA LYS A 168 6.51 -3.81 -17.09
C LYS A 168 6.31 -4.53 -18.42
N ASP A 169 6.81 -5.75 -18.54
CA ASP A 169 6.63 -6.55 -19.75
C ASP A 169 5.18 -7.02 -19.90
N TYR A 170 4.46 -7.17 -18.79
CA TYR A 170 3.06 -7.58 -18.78
C TYR A 170 2.11 -6.45 -19.22
N MET A 171 2.41 -5.18 -18.88
CA MET A 171 1.61 -4.00 -19.23
C MET A 171 1.84 -3.52 -20.65
#